data_b788ac31b1b75620cc399ff20e515c56
#
_entry.id   b788ac31b1b75620cc399ff20e515c56
#
_cell.length_a   1.000
_cell.length_b   1.000
_cell.length_c   1.000
_cell.angle_alpha   90.00
_cell.angle_beta   90.00
_cell.angle_gamma   90.00
#
_symmetry.space_group_name_H-M   'P 1'
#
loop_
_entity.id
_entity.type
_entity.pdbx_description
1 polymer ?
#
loop_
_entity_poly.entity_id
_entity_poly.type
_entity_poly.pdbx_seq_one_letter_code
_entity_poly.pdbx_strand_id
1 'polypeptide(L)'
;MEPTQDIINLAKKHEFEIIEILAEDPLYEKDNSPFIDCGLDIRMHAATVDINIASINKGIRAESVRQMIYCGQYAEKIGANTITVHPGIIGRNEPHLRKWALEMSIESVGEIMDNTNVEISVENMPVRQKFLGNTVEEIEMIQQATGCSLTIDTGHGNTCGNLEEMLSLKNISYCHLNDNDGVKDSHIPLGEGTLDLNLLKKIDTAIIELNNFDNILKSKEVIDNL
;
A
#
# COMPACT_ATOMS: atom_id res chain seq x y z
N MET A 1 -2.32 -9.26 -19.55
CA MET A 1 -2.23 -9.61 -18.13
C MET A 1 -2.05 -11.12 -18.06
N GLU A 2 -0.99 -11.60 -17.42
CA GLU A 2 -0.66 -13.02 -17.38
C GLU A 2 -1.71 -13.84 -16.58
N PRO A 3 -1.86 -15.15 -16.87
CA PRO A 3 -2.71 -16.01 -16.08
C PRO A 3 -2.25 -16.07 -14.62
N THR A 4 -3.19 -16.12 -13.68
CA THR A 4 -2.91 -16.14 -12.23
C THR A 4 -1.95 -17.27 -11.83
N GLN A 5 -2.13 -18.45 -12.41
CA GLN A 5 -1.27 -19.60 -12.13
C GLN A 5 0.20 -19.37 -12.54
N ASP A 6 0.44 -18.65 -13.63
CA ASP A 6 1.81 -18.36 -14.10
C ASP A 6 2.53 -17.40 -13.16
N ILE A 7 1.82 -16.41 -12.60
CA ILE A 7 2.35 -15.49 -11.59
C ILE A 7 2.75 -16.26 -10.32
N ILE A 8 1.88 -17.16 -9.83
CA ILE A 8 2.17 -18.02 -8.67
C ILE A 8 3.40 -18.90 -8.93
N ASN A 9 3.48 -19.53 -10.10
CA ASN A 9 4.62 -20.38 -10.46
C ASN A 9 5.92 -19.58 -10.54
N LEU A 10 5.84 -18.35 -11.07
CA LEU A 10 6.99 -17.46 -11.16
C LEU A 10 7.48 -17.02 -9.78
N ALA A 11 6.57 -16.63 -8.89
CA ALA A 11 6.90 -16.27 -7.52
C ALA A 11 7.59 -17.43 -6.79
N LYS A 12 7.03 -18.62 -6.85
CA LYS A 12 7.62 -19.82 -6.23
C LYS A 12 8.98 -20.20 -6.81
N LYS A 13 9.15 -20.07 -8.13
CA LYS A 13 10.43 -20.34 -8.81
C LYS A 13 11.55 -19.45 -8.30
N HIS A 14 11.24 -18.22 -7.93
CA HIS A 14 12.19 -17.23 -7.44
C HIS A 14 12.14 -17.03 -5.92
N GLU A 15 11.52 -18.00 -5.20
CA GLU A 15 11.50 -18.07 -3.73
C GLU A 15 10.89 -16.83 -3.07
N PHE A 16 9.87 -16.23 -3.72
CA PHE A 16 9.01 -15.24 -3.07
C PHE A 16 7.97 -15.95 -2.21
N GLU A 17 7.70 -15.40 -1.04
CA GLU A 17 6.74 -15.94 -0.07
C GLU A 17 5.40 -15.19 -0.10
N ILE A 18 5.40 -13.96 -0.63
CA ILE A 18 4.25 -13.04 -0.64
C ILE A 18 3.98 -12.56 -2.06
N ILE A 19 2.72 -12.46 -2.42
CA ILE A 19 2.24 -11.75 -3.62
C ILE A 19 1.24 -10.70 -3.19
N GLU A 20 1.42 -9.47 -3.65
CA GLU A 20 0.40 -8.44 -3.58
C GLU A 20 -0.27 -8.25 -4.94
N ILE A 21 -1.59 -8.14 -4.93
CA ILE A 21 -2.43 -8.02 -6.12
C ILE A 21 -3.04 -6.63 -6.13
N LEU A 22 -2.78 -5.85 -7.18
CA LEU A 22 -3.45 -4.56 -7.38
C LEU A 22 -4.90 -4.76 -7.82
N ALA A 23 -5.84 -4.25 -7.03
CA ALA A 23 -7.28 -4.40 -7.19
C ALA A 23 -7.90 -3.37 -8.17
N GLU A 24 -7.23 -3.10 -9.27
CA GLU A 24 -7.79 -2.30 -10.36
C GLU A 24 -8.59 -3.18 -11.34
N ASP A 25 -9.67 -2.65 -11.91
CA ASP A 25 -10.37 -3.32 -13.00
C ASP A 25 -9.40 -3.55 -14.20
N PRO A 26 -9.37 -4.70 -14.83
CA PRO A 26 -10.36 -5.80 -14.79
C PRO A 26 -9.97 -7.00 -13.89
N LEU A 27 -9.30 -6.78 -12.75
CA LEU A 27 -8.90 -7.88 -11.85
C LEU A 27 -10.09 -8.79 -11.49
N TYR A 28 -11.21 -8.19 -11.15
CA TYR A 28 -12.41 -8.88 -10.68
C TYR A 28 -13.09 -9.75 -11.74
N GLU A 29 -12.77 -9.55 -13.03
CA GLU A 29 -13.28 -10.34 -14.16
C GLU A 29 -12.47 -11.61 -14.41
N LYS A 30 -11.34 -11.78 -13.72
CA LYS A 30 -10.44 -12.93 -13.89
C LYS A 30 -10.79 -14.08 -12.96
N ASP A 31 -10.36 -15.27 -13.36
CA ASP A 31 -10.28 -16.42 -12.46
C ASP A 31 -9.06 -16.24 -11.53
N ASN A 32 -9.34 -15.82 -10.31
CA ASN A 32 -8.35 -15.67 -9.24
C ASN A 32 -8.41 -16.82 -8.23
N SER A 33 -9.21 -17.87 -8.50
CA SER A 33 -9.28 -19.06 -7.66
C SER A 33 -7.92 -19.74 -7.42
N PRO A 34 -6.91 -19.68 -8.35
CA PRO A 34 -5.60 -20.25 -8.09
C PRO A 34 -4.83 -19.61 -6.92
N PHE A 35 -5.20 -18.42 -6.46
CA PHE A 35 -4.59 -17.84 -5.26
C PHE A 35 -5.03 -18.55 -3.98
N ILE A 36 -6.21 -19.16 -3.96
CA ILE A 36 -6.73 -19.88 -2.79
C ILE A 36 -5.83 -21.10 -2.52
N ASP A 37 -5.31 -21.16 -1.30
CA ASP A 37 -4.43 -22.25 -0.86
C ASP A 37 -3.19 -22.48 -1.75
N CYS A 38 -2.72 -21.46 -2.47
CA CYS A 38 -1.55 -21.59 -3.34
C CYS A 38 -0.24 -21.80 -2.55
N GLY A 39 -0.24 -21.64 -1.24
CA GLY A 39 0.93 -21.77 -0.37
C GLY A 39 1.84 -20.55 -0.36
N LEU A 40 1.36 -19.40 -0.83
CA LEU A 40 1.96 -18.08 -0.67
C LEU A 40 1.05 -17.21 0.19
N ASP A 41 1.60 -16.22 0.88
CA ASP A 41 0.83 -15.17 1.53
C ASP A 41 0.28 -14.22 0.45
N ILE A 42 -1.04 -14.04 0.40
CA ILE A 42 -1.69 -13.20 -0.60
C ILE A 42 -2.19 -11.94 0.08
N ARG A 43 -1.81 -10.82 -0.49
CA ARG A 43 -2.23 -9.47 -0.07
C ARG A 43 -2.83 -8.73 -1.24
N MET A 44 -3.58 -7.68 -0.96
CA MET A 44 -4.14 -6.84 -2.02
C MET A 44 -3.83 -5.39 -1.75
N HIS A 45 -3.42 -4.70 -2.80
CA HIS A 45 -3.45 -3.25 -2.86
C HIS A 45 -4.81 -2.81 -3.40
N ALA A 46 -5.54 -2.02 -2.63
CA ALA A 46 -6.84 -1.52 -3.08
C ALA A 46 -6.71 -0.60 -4.30
N ALA A 47 -7.78 -0.46 -5.05
CA ALA A 47 -7.83 0.43 -6.21
C ALA A 47 -7.46 1.86 -5.84
N THR A 48 -6.68 2.51 -6.70
CA THR A 48 -6.20 3.88 -6.52
C THR A 48 -6.78 4.87 -7.52
N VAL A 49 -7.15 4.38 -8.71
CA VAL A 49 -7.66 5.21 -9.80
C VAL A 49 -9.08 5.68 -9.49
N ASP A 50 -9.29 7.00 -9.52
CA ASP A 50 -10.58 7.66 -9.26
C ASP A 50 -11.18 7.40 -7.87
N ILE A 51 -10.41 6.86 -6.94
CA ILE A 51 -10.79 6.59 -5.55
C ILE A 51 -10.29 7.71 -4.63
N ASN A 52 -11.15 8.18 -3.73
CA ASN A 52 -10.74 9.12 -2.69
C ASN A 52 -11.61 9.00 -1.44
N ILE A 53 -11.14 8.20 -0.48
CA ILE A 53 -11.81 7.99 0.80
C ILE A 53 -11.77 9.23 1.72
N ALA A 54 -10.91 10.22 1.43
CA ALA A 54 -10.82 11.49 2.14
C ALA A 54 -11.67 12.61 1.49
N SER A 55 -12.46 12.28 0.46
CA SER A 55 -13.23 13.30 -0.25
C SER A 55 -14.22 14.00 0.68
N ILE A 56 -14.15 15.35 0.74
CA ILE A 56 -15.16 16.18 1.42
C ILE A 56 -16.51 16.14 0.68
N ASN A 57 -16.52 15.74 -0.59
CA ASN A 57 -17.75 15.46 -1.33
C ASN A 57 -18.32 14.11 -0.87
N LYS A 58 -19.44 14.16 -0.16
CA LYS A 58 -20.06 12.98 0.45
C LYS A 58 -20.37 11.86 -0.56
N GLY A 59 -20.81 12.18 -1.78
CA GLY A 59 -21.15 11.19 -2.81
C GLY A 59 -19.90 10.45 -3.32
N ILE A 60 -18.81 11.20 -3.59
CA ILE A 60 -17.54 10.62 -4.02
C ILE A 60 -16.95 9.75 -2.91
N ARG A 61 -16.94 10.25 -1.66
CA ARG A 61 -16.42 9.49 -0.52
C ARG A 61 -17.22 8.19 -0.30
N ALA A 62 -18.55 8.27 -0.30
CA ALA A 62 -19.39 7.09 -0.08
C ALA A 62 -19.15 6.00 -1.15
N GLU A 63 -18.99 6.38 -2.42
CA GLU A 63 -18.66 5.42 -3.47
C GLU A 63 -17.25 4.87 -3.30
N SER A 64 -16.27 5.71 -2.97
CA SER A 64 -14.89 5.26 -2.72
C SER A 64 -14.85 4.23 -1.57
N VAL A 65 -15.53 4.51 -0.45
CA VAL A 65 -15.61 3.58 0.69
C VAL A 65 -16.30 2.27 0.28
N ARG A 66 -17.39 2.34 -0.49
CA ARG A 66 -18.06 1.14 -1.01
C ARG A 66 -17.13 0.27 -1.85
N GLN A 67 -16.29 0.88 -2.70
CA GLN A 67 -15.29 0.17 -3.51
C GLN A 67 -14.22 -0.48 -2.62
N MET A 68 -13.74 0.21 -1.58
CA MET A 68 -12.78 -0.36 -0.62
C MET A 68 -13.36 -1.55 0.15
N ILE A 69 -14.62 -1.44 0.60
CA ILE A 69 -15.32 -2.56 1.27
C ILE A 69 -15.45 -3.74 0.30
N TYR A 70 -15.82 -3.49 -0.95
CA TYR A 70 -15.88 -4.54 -1.98
C TYR A 70 -14.52 -5.21 -2.19
N CYS A 71 -13.44 -4.42 -2.26
CA CYS A 71 -12.07 -4.92 -2.35
C CYS A 71 -11.74 -5.85 -1.17
N GLY A 72 -12.02 -5.43 0.08
CA GLY A 72 -11.78 -6.24 1.27
C GLY A 72 -12.57 -7.56 1.27
N GLN A 73 -13.85 -7.51 0.89
CA GLN A 73 -14.68 -8.71 0.77
C GLN A 73 -14.23 -9.64 -0.37
N TYR A 74 -13.67 -9.08 -1.44
CA TYR A 74 -13.07 -9.86 -2.51
C TYR A 74 -11.74 -10.48 -2.09
N ALA A 75 -10.90 -9.73 -1.36
CA ALA A 75 -9.66 -10.22 -0.77
C ALA A 75 -9.90 -11.48 0.07
N GLU A 76 -10.91 -11.44 0.95
CA GLU A 76 -11.32 -12.60 1.75
C GLU A 76 -11.65 -13.83 0.89
N LYS A 77 -12.34 -13.64 -0.24
CA LYS A 77 -12.73 -14.74 -1.14
C LYS A 77 -11.53 -15.43 -1.80
N ILE A 78 -10.47 -14.70 -2.09
CA ILE A 78 -9.27 -15.25 -2.73
C ILE A 78 -8.18 -15.63 -1.75
N GLY A 79 -8.46 -15.55 -0.44
CA GLY A 79 -7.54 -15.92 0.62
C GLY A 79 -6.48 -14.86 0.93
N ALA A 80 -6.67 -13.63 0.47
CA ALA A 80 -5.84 -12.51 0.91
C ALA A 80 -6.22 -12.07 2.33
N ASN A 81 -5.22 -11.82 3.17
CA ASN A 81 -5.41 -11.51 4.58
C ASN A 81 -5.34 -10.02 4.92
N THR A 82 -4.78 -9.21 4.02
CA THR A 82 -4.56 -7.77 4.21
C THR A 82 -4.90 -7.02 2.93
N ILE A 83 -5.49 -5.83 3.08
CA ILE A 83 -5.58 -4.85 1.98
C ILE A 83 -4.86 -3.56 2.37
N THR A 84 -4.00 -3.08 1.47
CA THR A 84 -3.40 -1.74 1.57
C THR A 84 -4.34 -0.71 0.98
N VAL A 85 -4.54 0.39 1.69
CA VAL A 85 -5.39 1.52 1.26
C VAL A 85 -4.63 2.83 1.37
N HIS A 86 -4.78 3.70 0.35
CA HIS A 86 -4.27 5.06 0.44
C HIS A 86 -5.18 5.91 1.33
N PRO A 87 -4.64 6.80 2.17
CA PRO A 87 -5.43 7.65 3.05
C PRO A 87 -6.28 8.70 2.30
N GLY A 88 -6.00 8.90 1.01
CA GLY A 88 -6.75 9.79 0.14
C GLY A 88 -6.05 11.11 -0.18
N ILE A 89 -6.76 11.95 -0.90
CA ILE A 89 -6.23 13.22 -1.41
C ILE A 89 -7.13 14.40 -1.08
N ILE A 90 -6.53 15.60 -0.97
CA ILE A 90 -7.23 16.86 -0.82
C ILE A 90 -7.45 17.52 -2.18
N GLY A 91 -8.65 18.09 -2.40
CA GLY A 91 -8.97 18.76 -3.66
C GLY A 91 -8.21 20.08 -3.89
N ARG A 92 -7.88 20.80 -2.81
CA ARG A 92 -7.09 22.04 -2.80
C ARG A 92 -6.16 22.02 -1.60
N ASN A 93 -4.93 22.51 -1.79
CA ASN A 93 -3.95 22.61 -0.71
C ASN A 93 -4.24 23.83 0.19
N GLU A 94 -5.21 23.69 1.06
CA GLU A 94 -5.58 24.68 2.07
C GLU A 94 -5.65 24.00 3.45
N PRO A 95 -5.06 24.58 4.51
CA PRO A 95 -4.93 23.91 5.82
C PRO A 95 -6.25 23.41 6.42
N HIS A 96 -7.33 24.20 6.29
CA HIS A 96 -8.64 23.80 6.80
C HIS A 96 -9.26 22.64 6.01
N LEU A 97 -9.02 22.57 4.67
CA LEU A 97 -9.48 21.46 3.85
C LEU A 97 -8.65 20.19 4.12
N ARG A 98 -7.35 20.34 4.39
CA ARG A 98 -6.48 19.22 4.76
C ARG A 98 -6.94 18.57 6.06
N LYS A 99 -7.20 19.39 7.09
CA LYS A 99 -7.74 18.88 8.36
C LYS A 99 -9.06 18.15 8.17
N TRP A 100 -10.00 18.75 7.43
CA TRP A 100 -11.30 18.14 7.17
C TRP A 100 -11.18 16.84 6.37
N ALA A 101 -10.34 16.81 5.34
CA ALA A 101 -10.09 15.59 4.56
C ALA A 101 -9.47 14.47 5.42
N LEU A 102 -8.58 14.82 6.37
CA LEU A 102 -8.00 13.85 7.30
C LEU A 102 -9.08 13.26 8.24
N GLU A 103 -9.99 14.09 8.75
CA GLU A 103 -11.14 13.62 9.53
C GLU A 103 -12.01 12.66 8.70
N MET A 104 -12.27 12.97 7.43
CA MET A 104 -13.02 12.09 6.52
C MET A 104 -12.28 10.79 6.21
N SER A 105 -10.95 10.83 6.07
CA SER A 105 -10.12 9.64 5.90
C SER A 105 -10.25 8.71 7.12
N ILE A 106 -10.13 9.23 8.32
CA ILE A 106 -10.28 8.48 9.58
C ILE A 106 -11.66 7.81 9.66
N GLU A 107 -12.74 8.57 9.40
CA GLU A 107 -14.09 8.01 9.37
C GLU A 107 -14.22 6.87 8.35
N SER A 108 -13.67 7.08 7.15
CA SER A 108 -13.74 6.11 6.05
C SER A 108 -12.94 4.84 6.34
N VAL A 109 -11.74 4.95 6.90
CA VAL A 109 -10.93 3.79 7.31
C VAL A 109 -11.68 2.97 8.38
N GLY A 110 -12.27 3.64 9.37
CA GLY A 110 -13.11 2.97 10.37
C GLY A 110 -14.29 2.23 9.74
N GLU A 111 -15.01 2.87 8.81
CA GLU A 111 -16.15 2.24 8.12
C GLU A 111 -15.71 1.03 7.27
N ILE A 112 -14.54 1.10 6.61
CA ILE A 112 -13.99 -0.03 5.86
C ILE A 112 -13.67 -1.20 6.80
N MET A 113 -13.00 -0.93 7.92
CA MET A 113 -12.67 -1.94 8.94
C MET A 113 -13.91 -2.61 9.50
N ASP A 114 -14.96 -1.86 9.79
CA ASP A 114 -16.21 -2.39 10.35
C ASP A 114 -16.98 -3.31 9.37
N ASN A 115 -16.68 -3.22 8.06
CA ASN A 115 -17.42 -3.94 7.01
C ASN A 115 -16.57 -4.99 6.25
N THR A 116 -15.37 -5.29 6.73
CA THR A 116 -14.46 -6.30 6.17
C THR A 116 -13.86 -7.16 7.28
N ASN A 117 -13.44 -8.38 6.94
CA ASN A 117 -12.79 -9.29 7.90
C ASN A 117 -11.27 -9.42 7.65
N VAL A 118 -10.75 -8.71 6.65
CA VAL A 118 -9.31 -8.67 6.37
C VAL A 118 -8.65 -7.51 7.11
N GLU A 119 -7.36 -7.60 7.33
CA GLU A 119 -6.58 -6.51 7.91
C GLU A 119 -6.58 -5.30 6.97
N ILE A 120 -6.88 -4.11 7.51
CA ILE A 120 -6.77 -2.86 6.78
C ILE A 120 -5.45 -2.18 7.14
N SER A 121 -4.62 -1.97 6.13
CA SER A 121 -3.30 -1.35 6.26
C SER A 121 -3.26 -0.03 5.51
N VAL A 122 -3.00 1.07 6.21
CA VAL A 122 -2.94 2.41 5.60
C VAL A 122 -1.52 2.73 5.19
N GLU A 123 -1.35 3.19 3.95
CA GLU A 123 -0.03 3.46 3.37
C GLU A 123 0.38 4.93 3.55
N ASN A 124 1.68 5.15 3.85
CA ASN A 124 2.26 6.49 3.76
C ASN A 124 2.44 6.90 2.30
N MET A 125 2.25 8.20 2.01
CA MET A 125 2.22 8.71 0.64
C MET A 125 3.43 9.57 0.31
N PRO A 126 3.81 9.71 -0.98
CA PRO A 126 4.97 10.49 -1.39
C PRO A 126 4.75 11.99 -1.20
N VAL A 127 5.85 12.76 -1.28
CA VAL A 127 5.88 14.22 -1.11
C VAL A 127 5.09 14.96 -2.20
N ARG A 128 3.77 14.95 -2.08
CA ARG A 128 2.86 15.75 -2.93
C ARG A 128 1.86 16.47 -2.07
N GLN A 129 1.70 17.78 -2.29
CA GLN A 129 0.85 18.63 -1.47
C GLN A 129 -0.60 18.16 -1.34
N LYS A 130 -1.09 17.39 -2.32
CA LYS A 130 -2.47 16.88 -2.33
C LYS A 130 -2.64 15.55 -1.60
N PHE A 131 -1.60 14.80 -1.36
CA PHE A 131 -1.71 13.53 -0.65
C PHE A 131 -1.81 13.74 0.86
N LEU A 132 -2.72 13.03 1.51
CA LEU A 132 -2.70 12.79 2.95
C LEU A 132 -1.69 11.68 3.26
N GLY A 133 -1.22 11.60 4.50
CA GLY A 133 -0.33 10.53 4.93
C GLY A 133 1.12 10.67 4.46
N ASN A 134 1.52 11.84 3.99
CA ASN A 134 2.93 12.13 3.67
C ASN A 134 3.72 12.71 4.86
N THR A 135 3.11 12.86 6.01
CA THR A 135 3.78 13.18 7.27
C THR A 135 3.51 12.09 8.32
N VAL A 136 4.45 11.92 9.24
CA VAL A 136 4.34 10.94 10.34
C VAL A 136 3.10 11.21 11.18
N GLU A 137 2.83 12.48 11.48
CA GLU A 137 1.71 12.89 12.31
C GLU A 137 0.36 12.49 11.72
N GLU A 138 0.18 12.60 10.39
CA GLU A 138 -1.08 12.22 9.74
C GLU A 138 -1.30 10.71 9.77
N ILE A 139 -0.27 9.92 9.47
CA ILE A 139 -0.33 8.46 9.55
C ILE A 139 -0.61 8.01 10.99
N GLU A 140 0.09 8.60 11.96
CA GLU A 140 -0.11 8.32 13.37
C GLU A 140 -1.54 8.68 13.84
N MET A 141 -2.07 9.81 13.40
CA MET A 141 -3.45 10.22 13.71
C MET A 141 -4.48 9.22 13.17
N ILE A 142 -4.32 8.75 11.93
CA ILE A 142 -5.22 7.75 11.33
C ILE A 142 -5.13 6.45 12.14
N GLN A 143 -3.92 5.96 12.40
CA GLN A 143 -3.68 4.73 13.13
C GLN A 143 -4.24 4.77 14.56
N GLN A 144 -3.95 5.84 15.31
CA GLN A 144 -4.42 5.99 16.68
C GLN A 144 -5.95 6.07 16.78
N ALA A 145 -6.58 6.70 15.79
CA ALA A 145 -8.04 6.87 15.79
C ALA A 145 -8.78 5.60 15.37
N THR A 146 -8.21 4.77 14.48
CA THR A 146 -8.90 3.62 13.89
C THR A 146 -8.38 2.27 14.40
N GLY A 147 -7.12 2.21 14.82
CA GLY A 147 -6.45 0.96 15.15
C GLY A 147 -5.97 0.16 13.94
N CYS A 148 -6.00 0.73 12.72
CA CYS A 148 -5.51 0.07 11.51
C CYS A 148 -4.02 -0.27 11.61
N SER A 149 -3.55 -1.19 10.78
CA SER A 149 -2.12 -1.39 10.55
C SER A 149 -1.58 -0.40 9.52
N LEU A 150 -0.27 -0.43 9.31
CA LEU A 150 0.42 0.46 8.38
C LEU A 150 1.17 -0.34 7.33
N THR A 151 1.12 0.13 6.11
CA THR A 151 2.04 -0.23 5.03
C THR A 151 3.02 0.93 4.85
N ILE A 152 4.31 0.67 5.03
CA ILE A 152 5.33 1.72 4.86
C ILE A 152 6.02 1.54 3.52
N ASP A 153 5.72 2.45 2.58
CA ASP A 153 6.45 2.54 1.32
C ASP A 153 7.76 3.31 1.52
N THR A 154 8.87 2.63 1.20
CA THR A 154 10.23 3.16 1.40
C THR A 154 10.55 4.31 0.46
N GLY A 155 10.10 4.23 -0.78
CA GLY A 155 10.27 5.30 -1.76
C GLY A 155 9.46 6.54 -1.41
N HIS A 156 8.24 6.37 -0.95
CA HIS A 156 7.42 7.47 -0.45
C HIS A 156 8.10 8.17 0.74
N GLY A 157 8.54 7.38 1.74
CA GLY A 157 9.28 7.91 2.88
C GLY A 157 10.59 8.59 2.48
N ASN A 158 11.30 8.08 1.46
CA ASN A 158 12.51 8.69 0.91
C ASN A 158 12.22 10.07 0.29
N THR A 159 11.14 10.20 -0.50
CA THR A 159 10.75 11.50 -1.07
C THR A 159 10.33 12.51 -0.01
N CYS A 160 9.78 12.07 1.11
CA CYS A 160 9.40 12.92 2.24
C CYS A 160 10.55 13.22 3.19
N GLY A 161 11.65 12.47 3.12
CA GLY A 161 12.78 12.59 4.05
C GLY A 161 12.45 12.15 5.49
N ASN A 162 11.43 11.31 5.69
CA ASN A 162 10.93 10.87 6.99
C ASN A 162 10.83 9.34 7.15
N LEU A 163 11.50 8.57 6.28
CA LEU A 163 11.40 7.11 6.27
C LEU A 163 11.79 6.48 7.61
N GLU A 164 12.88 6.94 8.24
CA GLU A 164 13.32 6.37 9.52
C GLU A 164 12.29 6.57 10.63
N GLU A 165 11.62 7.72 10.63
CA GLU A 165 10.54 8.03 11.58
C GLU A 165 9.30 7.18 11.29
N MET A 166 8.91 7.01 10.00
CA MET A 166 7.83 6.11 9.58
C MET A 166 8.09 4.67 10.01
N LEU A 167 9.30 4.15 9.80
CA LEU A 167 9.69 2.80 10.23
C LEU A 167 9.74 2.62 11.76
N SER A 168 9.68 3.70 12.53
CA SER A 168 9.62 3.65 13.99
C SER A 168 8.19 3.58 14.54
N LEU A 169 7.19 3.72 13.69
CA LEU A 169 5.79 3.57 14.06
C LEU A 169 5.48 2.12 14.46
N LYS A 170 4.38 1.95 15.19
CA LYS A 170 3.94 0.62 15.65
C LYS A 170 2.94 0.02 14.66
N ASN A 171 2.74 -1.30 14.78
CA ASN A 171 1.73 -2.02 14.00
C ASN A 171 1.91 -1.85 12.48
N ILE A 172 3.17 -1.92 12.02
CA ILE A 172 3.48 -2.01 10.60
C ILE A 172 3.19 -3.45 10.16
N SER A 173 2.30 -3.63 9.19
CA SER A 173 1.96 -4.95 8.64
C SER A 173 3.06 -5.43 7.70
N TYR A 174 3.53 -4.56 6.84
CA TYR A 174 4.64 -4.79 5.91
C TYR A 174 5.11 -3.49 5.26
N CYS A 175 6.17 -3.60 4.47
CA CYS A 175 6.69 -2.46 3.72
C CYS A 175 6.61 -2.71 2.22
N HIS A 176 6.39 -1.65 1.43
CA HIS A 176 6.67 -1.62 0.00
C HIS A 176 8.10 -1.16 -0.21
N LEU A 177 8.84 -1.89 -1.04
CA LEU A 177 10.23 -1.61 -1.32
C LEU A 177 10.42 -1.14 -2.75
N ASN A 178 10.83 0.09 -2.89
CA ASN A 178 11.31 0.70 -4.12
C ASN A 178 12.31 1.80 -3.77
N ASP A 179 13.08 2.25 -4.75
CA ASP A 179 14.03 3.35 -4.62
C ASP A 179 13.66 4.51 -5.54
N ASN A 180 14.24 5.68 -5.33
CA ASN A 180 14.04 6.87 -6.12
C ASN A 180 15.17 7.89 -5.87
N ASP A 181 15.09 9.06 -6.52
CA ASP A 181 16.07 10.14 -6.39
C ASP A 181 15.87 11.05 -5.15
N GLY A 182 14.96 10.70 -4.24
CA GLY A 182 14.58 11.51 -3.08
C GLY A 182 13.66 12.70 -3.40
N VAL A 183 13.25 12.85 -4.67
CA VAL A 183 12.40 13.98 -5.13
C VAL A 183 11.16 13.46 -5.85
N LYS A 184 11.34 12.52 -6.78
CA LYS A 184 10.28 11.94 -7.58
C LYS A 184 10.09 10.50 -7.20
N ASP A 185 8.84 10.16 -6.90
CA ASP A 185 8.40 8.80 -6.71
C ASP A 185 8.44 8.05 -8.05
N SER A 186 9.57 7.38 -8.31
CA SER A 186 9.89 6.81 -9.63
C SER A 186 9.96 5.29 -9.67
N HIS A 187 9.83 4.62 -8.52
CA HIS A 187 9.84 3.16 -8.41
C HIS A 187 10.96 2.51 -9.24
N ILE A 188 12.21 2.81 -8.88
CA ILE A 188 13.41 2.18 -9.48
C ILE A 188 13.95 1.07 -8.57
N PRO A 189 14.82 0.17 -9.09
CA PRO A 189 15.44 -0.87 -8.30
C PRO A 189 16.18 -0.34 -7.06
N LEU A 190 16.17 -1.10 -5.99
CA LEU A 190 16.95 -0.81 -4.79
C LEU A 190 18.42 -0.64 -5.09
N GLY A 191 19.01 0.43 -4.56
CA GLY A 191 20.41 0.79 -4.78
C GLY A 191 20.72 1.55 -6.06
N GLU A 192 19.72 1.82 -6.90
CA GLU A 192 19.87 2.69 -8.09
C GLU A 192 19.48 4.15 -7.79
N GLY A 193 18.95 4.45 -6.60
CA GLY A 193 18.52 5.78 -6.16
C GLY A 193 19.31 6.31 -4.96
N THR A 194 18.61 6.98 -4.05
CA THR A 194 19.18 7.65 -2.88
C THR A 194 18.73 7.06 -1.54
N LEU A 195 17.95 5.99 -1.57
CA LEU A 195 17.46 5.33 -0.37
C LEU A 195 18.62 4.81 0.49
N ASP A 196 18.61 5.10 1.80
CA ASP A 196 19.54 4.45 2.73
C ASP A 196 19.16 2.98 2.93
N LEU A 197 19.84 2.09 2.23
CA LEU A 197 19.59 0.65 2.29
C LEU A 197 19.80 0.04 3.69
N ASN A 198 20.53 0.71 4.61
CA ASN A 198 20.64 0.23 5.99
C ASN A 198 19.30 0.28 6.74
N LEU A 199 18.40 1.15 6.33
CA LEU A 199 17.06 1.20 6.92
C LEU A 199 16.25 -0.08 6.64
N LEU A 200 16.51 -0.75 5.51
CA LEU A 200 15.84 -2.00 5.15
C LEU A 200 16.10 -3.14 6.13
N LYS A 201 17.21 -3.10 6.87
CA LYS A 201 17.53 -4.07 7.95
C LYS A 201 16.56 -4.01 9.13
N LYS A 202 15.73 -2.97 9.22
CA LYS A 202 14.70 -2.83 10.26
C LYS A 202 13.35 -3.44 9.84
N ILE A 203 13.26 -3.96 8.61
CA ILE A 203 12.01 -4.43 8.01
C ILE A 203 11.95 -5.95 8.06
N ASP A 204 10.91 -6.48 8.69
CA ASP A 204 10.71 -7.92 8.83
C ASP A 204 9.96 -8.54 7.63
N THR A 205 8.98 -7.80 7.09
CA THR A 205 8.13 -8.27 6.00
C THR A 205 8.00 -7.19 4.94
N ALA A 206 8.22 -7.56 3.69
CA ALA A 206 8.20 -6.59 2.60
C ALA A 206 7.74 -7.17 1.26
N ILE A 207 7.27 -6.28 0.40
CA ILE A 207 6.92 -6.52 -1.01
C ILE A 207 7.72 -5.57 -1.87
N ILE A 208 8.36 -6.09 -2.90
CA ILE A 208 9.08 -5.26 -3.88
C ILE A 208 8.08 -4.69 -4.87
N GLU A 209 7.86 -3.39 -4.83
CA GLU A 209 6.86 -2.70 -5.65
C GLU A 209 7.51 -2.03 -6.87
N LEU A 210 7.63 -2.79 -7.96
CA LEU A 210 8.24 -2.34 -9.22
C LEU A 210 7.45 -2.83 -10.42
N ASN A 211 7.46 -2.04 -11.50
CA ASN A 211 6.70 -2.30 -12.72
C ASN A 211 7.32 -3.35 -13.68
N ASN A 212 8.48 -3.89 -13.36
CA ASN A 212 9.22 -4.79 -14.24
C ASN A 212 9.84 -5.93 -13.44
N PHE A 213 9.59 -7.18 -13.87
CA PHE A 213 10.05 -8.36 -13.14
C PHE A 213 11.58 -8.47 -13.04
N ASP A 214 12.32 -8.07 -14.07
CA ASP A 214 13.79 -8.07 -14.01
C ASP A 214 14.31 -7.08 -12.94
N ASN A 215 13.62 -5.97 -12.75
CA ASN A 215 13.93 -5.00 -11.71
C ASN A 215 13.57 -5.52 -10.31
N ILE A 216 12.49 -6.30 -10.19
CA ILE A 216 12.13 -7.01 -8.94
C ILE A 216 13.26 -7.98 -8.56
N LEU A 217 13.79 -8.76 -9.52
CA LEU A 217 14.89 -9.69 -9.25
C LEU A 217 16.18 -8.97 -8.86
N LYS A 218 16.51 -7.83 -9.48
CA LYS A 218 17.65 -7.01 -9.05
C LYS A 218 17.51 -6.51 -7.63
N SER A 219 16.31 -6.03 -7.26
CA SER A 219 16.04 -5.56 -5.90
C SER A 219 16.08 -6.69 -4.89
N LYS A 220 15.59 -7.89 -5.25
CA LYS A 220 15.71 -9.09 -4.42
C LYS A 220 17.19 -9.44 -4.15
N GLU A 221 18.03 -9.40 -5.18
CA GLU A 221 19.47 -9.64 -5.03
C GLU A 221 20.12 -8.64 -4.04
N VAL A 222 19.70 -7.39 -4.06
CA VAL A 222 20.16 -6.39 -3.07
C VAL A 222 19.73 -6.77 -1.65
N ILE A 223 18.47 -7.18 -1.46
CA ILE A 223 17.93 -7.59 -0.16
C ILE A 223 18.65 -8.83 0.37
N ASP A 224 18.86 -9.83 -0.49
CA ASP A 224 19.52 -11.10 -0.12
C ASP A 224 20.99 -10.90 0.32
N ASN A 225 21.61 -9.73 0.00
CA ASN A 225 22.98 -9.38 0.35
C ASN A 225 23.08 -8.34 1.50
N LEU A 226 21.98 -7.90 2.12
CA LEU A 226 21.97 -6.96 3.26
C LEU A 226 22.19 -7.68 4.60
#